data_0cd341f9ed6e077486c807c06692a709
#
_entry.id   0cd341f9ed6e077486c807c06692a709
#
_cell.length_a   1.000
_cell.length_b   1.000
_cell.length_c   1.000
_cell.angle_alpha   90.00
_cell.angle_beta   90.00
_cell.angle_gamma   90.00
#
_symmetry.space_group_name_H-M   'P 1'
#
loop_
_entity.id
_entity.type
_entity.pdbx_description
1 polymer ?
#
loop_
_entity_poly.entity_id
_entity_poly.type
_entity_poly.pdbx_seq_one_letter_code
_entity_poly.pdbx_strand_id
1 'polypeptide(L)'
;MSTRATIRFATREDGVTFNEHPKKWHAQFYKHSDGYPEGLGLDIADCLLNGVKLSNWEVEHVDVVHGDIEYMYYIWQDFDKGIWISIFEMARYSLELEEDKCIFVGKAEKLINKYGSQLEDSYYKLNTNDDG
;
A
#
# COMPACT_ATOMS: atom_id res chain seq x y z
N MET A 1 -9.62 17.07 5.45
CA MET A 1 -9.88 15.78 6.10
C MET A 1 -8.77 14.81 5.76
N SER A 2 -8.26 14.10 6.73
CA SER A 2 -7.12 13.20 6.51
C SER A 2 -7.58 11.83 6.02
N THR A 3 -6.88 11.30 5.03
CA THR A 3 -7.08 9.93 4.57
C THR A 3 -6.17 9.01 5.38
N ARG A 4 -6.78 8.10 6.12
CA ARG A 4 -6.06 7.22 7.03
C ARG A 4 -5.89 5.82 6.44
N ALA A 5 -4.79 5.18 6.78
CA ALA A 5 -4.47 3.85 6.27
C ALA A 5 -3.72 3.03 7.31
N THR A 6 -3.84 1.71 7.18
CA THR A 6 -3.04 0.75 7.91
C THR A 6 -2.13 0.04 6.93
N ILE A 7 -0.88 -0.20 7.32
CA ILE A 7 0.10 -0.92 6.52
C ILE A 7 0.53 -2.17 7.27
N ARG A 8 0.43 -3.32 6.63
CA ARG A 8 0.79 -4.61 7.21
C ARG A 8 1.83 -5.32 6.37
N PHE A 9 2.79 -5.94 7.04
CA PHE A 9 3.83 -6.73 6.40
C PHE A 9 3.50 -8.20 6.58
N ALA A 10 3.38 -8.92 5.47
CA ALA A 10 2.96 -10.32 5.48
C ALA A 10 3.85 -11.17 4.60
N THR A 11 3.82 -12.48 4.83
CA THR A 11 4.46 -13.46 3.97
C THR A 11 3.35 -14.26 3.31
N ARG A 12 3.47 -14.47 2.02
CA ARG A 12 2.47 -15.23 1.28
C ARG A 12 2.45 -16.69 1.74
N GLU A 13 1.27 -17.22 1.92
CA GLU A 13 1.05 -18.61 2.30
C GLU A 13 0.36 -19.37 1.20
N ASP A 14 0.49 -20.71 1.21
CA ASP A 14 -0.20 -21.57 0.27
C ASP A 14 -1.71 -21.34 0.33
N GLY A 15 -2.33 -21.21 -0.83
CA GLY A 15 -3.77 -21.04 -0.93
C GLY A 15 -4.24 -19.61 -0.74
N VAL A 16 -3.33 -18.67 -0.48
CA VAL A 16 -3.67 -17.25 -0.35
C VAL A 16 -3.12 -16.51 -1.56
N THR A 17 -3.96 -15.68 -2.17
CA THR A 17 -3.56 -14.83 -3.29
C THR A 17 -3.40 -13.39 -2.83
N PHE A 18 -2.67 -12.59 -3.60
CA PHE A 18 -2.39 -11.21 -3.20
C PHE A 18 -3.64 -10.31 -3.20
N ASN A 19 -4.72 -10.73 -3.81
CA ASN A 19 -5.97 -9.97 -3.81
C ASN A 19 -6.91 -10.34 -2.67
N GLU A 20 -6.40 -11.06 -1.68
CA GLU A 20 -7.12 -11.43 -0.47
C GLU A 20 -6.42 -10.86 0.75
N HIS A 21 -7.17 -10.63 1.83
CA HIS A 21 -6.57 -10.31 3.11
C HIS A 21 -5.85 -11.54 3.66
N PRO A 22 -4.61 -11.41 4.15
CA PRO A 22 -3.95 -12.52 4.81
C PRO A 22 -4.59 -12.82 6.17
N LYS A 23 -4.41 -14.02 6.65
CA LYS A 23 -4.89 -14.41 7.98
C LYS A 23 -3.99 -13.90 9.09
N LYS A 24 -2.72 -13.66 8.77
CA LYS A 24 -1.75 -13.15 9.74
C LYS A 24 -0.73 -12.25 9.06
N TRP A 25 -0.14 -11.37 9.84
CA TRP A 25 0.89 -10.46 9.38
C TRP A 25 1.90 -10.26 10.51
N HIS A 26 3.11 -9.81 10.15
CA HIS A 26 4.24 -9.78 11.07
C HIS A 26 4.48 -8.43 11.73
N ALA A 27 4.02 -7.36 11.10
CA ALA A 27 4.19 -6.01 11.60
C ALA A 27 3.05 -5.14 11.08
N GLN A 28 2.72 -4.10 11.83
CA GLN A 28 1.65 -3.19 11.46
C GLN A 28 2.03 -1.76 11.78
N PHE A 29 1.63 -0.87 10.88
CA PHE A 29 1.85 0.56 11.01
C PHE A 29 0.56 1.31 10.68
N TYR A 30 0.42 2.48 11.28
CA TYR A 30 -0.72 3.35 11.05
C TYR A 30 -0.25 4.67 10.44
N LYS A 31 -1.00 5.17 9.47
CA LYS A 31 -0.73 6.43 8.79
C LYS A 31 -1.95 7.33 8.96
N HIS A 32 -1.78 8.46 9.64
CA HIS A 32 -2.88 9.38 9.95
C HIS A 32 -3.37 10.19 8.75
N SER A 33 -2.50 10.43 7.77
CA SER A 33 -2.85 11.29 6.64
C SER A 33 -2.14 10.84 5.37
N ASP A 34 -2.67 11.27 4.22
CA ASP A 34 -2.10 10.98 2.91
C ASP A 34 -1.99 9.47 2.63
N GLY A 35 -2.94 8.70 3.17
CA GLY A 35 -2.95 7.24 3.02
C GLY A 35 -3.47 6.75 1.67
N TYR A 36 -3.88 7.63 0.77
CA TYR A 36 -4.36 7.25 -0.56
C TYR A 36 -3.20 6.77 -1.44
N PRO A 37 -3.50 5.97 -2.50
CA PRO A 37 -2.44 5.35 -3.32
C PRO A 37 -1.47 6.33 -3.97
N GLU A 38 -1.94 7.51 -4.39
CA GLU A 38 -1.10 8.54 -4.99
C GLU A 38 -0.15 9.21 -3.98
N GLY A 39 -0.38 9.01 -2.70
CA GLY A 39 0.49 9.48 -1.64
C GLY A 39 1.28 8.33 -1.04
N LEU A 40 0.66 7.61 -0.10
CA LEU A 40 1.32 6.51 0.63
C LEU A 40 1.79 5.40 -0.30
N GLY A 41 1.00 5.04 -1.31
CA GLY A 41 1.39 3.98 -2.25
C GLY A 41 2.69 4.31 -2.96
N LEU A 42 2.82 5.54 -3.47
CA LEU A 42 4.05 5.97 -4.15
C LEU A 42 5.22 6.03 -3.17
N ASP A 43 4.99 6.43 -1.93
CA ASP A 43 6.05 6.44 -0.92
C ASP A 43 6.55 5.04 -0.62
N ILE A 44 5.66 4.07 -0.53
CA ILE A 44 6.04 2.66 -0.33
C ILE A 44 6.88 2.18 -1.51
N ALA A 45 6.44 2.45 -2.73
CA ALA A 45 7.17 2.02 -3.92
C ALA A 45 8.55 2.65 -3.98
N ASP A 46 8.66 3.94 -3.66
CA ASP A 46 9.94 4.63 -3.64
C ASP A 46 10.87 4.06 -2.57
N CYS A 47 10.33 3.72 -1.42
CA CYS A 47 11.08 3.06 -0.36
C CYS A 47 11.65 1.72 -0.85
N LEU A 48 10.84 0.91 -1.51
CA LEU A 48 11.25 -0.41 -1.98
C LEU A 48 12.27 -0.35 -3.10
N LEU A 49 12.16 0.62 -3.98
CA LEU A 49 13.05 0.74 -5.14
C LEU A 49 14.33 1.51 -4.84
N ASN A 50 14.24 2.57 -4.05
CA ASN A 50 15.32 3.53 -3.87
C ASN A 50 15.80 3.64 -2.44
N GLY A 51 15.19 2.91 -1.52
CA GLY A 51 15.61 2.94 -0.12
C GLY A 51 15.29 4.24 0.61
N VAL A 52 14.37 5.03 0.08
CA VAL A 52 13.95 6.28 0.72
C VAL A 52 13.26 5.97 2.03
N LYS A 53 13.63 6.69 3.09
CA LYS A 53 13.02 6.47 4.39
C LYS A 53 11.58 6.97 4.43
N LEU A 54 10.71 6.17 5.01
CA LEU A 54 9.33 6.56 5.24
C LEU A 54 9.23 7.35 6.53
N SER A 55 8.34 8.32 6.54
CA SER A 55 8.12 9.17 7.71
C SER A 55 6.64 9.18 8.07
N ASN A 56 6.37 9.54 9.33
CA ASN A 56 5.01 9.66 9.85
C ASN A 56 4.24 8.34 9.88
N TRP A 57 4.96 7.24 9.97
CA TRP A 57 4.37 5.93 10.19
C TRP A 57 4.45 5.62 11.68
N GLU A 58 3.34 5.23 12.26
CA GLU A 58 3.30 4.84 13.67
C GLU A 58 3.29 3.33 13.79
N VAL A 59 4.31 2.76 14.42
CA VAL A 59 4.32 1.33 14.69
C VAL A 59 3.28 1.01 15.75
N GLU A 60 2.56 -0.08 15.56
CA GLU A 60 1.56 -0.51 16.54
C GLU A 60 1.51 -2.03 16.60
N HIS A 61 0.87 -2.56 17.63
CA HIS A 61 0.72 -4.00 17.76
C HIS A 61 -0.15 -4.54 16.63
N VAL A 62 0.14 -5.77 16.19
CA VAL A 62 -0.55 -6.37 15.04
C VAL A 62 -2.05 -6.58 15.27
N ASP A 63 -2.50 -6.56 16.51
CA ASP A 63 -3.91 -6.76 16.86
C ASP A 63 -4.72 -5.47 16.88
N VAL A 64 -4.10 -4.31 16.70
CA VAL A 64 -4.82 -3.05 16.72
C VAL A 64 -5.70 -2.94 15.48
N VAL A 65 -6.95 -2.55 15.68
CA VAL A 65 -7.93 -2.38 14.60
C VAL A 65 -8.44 -0.94 14.64
N HIS A 66 -8.33 -0.27 13.49
CA HIS A 66 -8.85 1.08 13.32
C HIS A 66 -10.15 1.02 12.52
N GLY A 67 -11.18 1.67 13.03
CA GLY A 67 -12.47 1.70 12.34
C GLY A 67 -12.60 2.78 11.28
N ASP A 68 -11.62 3.67 11.20
CA ASP A 68 -11.70 4.88 10.37
C ASP A 68 -10.71 4.90 9.22
N ILE A 69 -10.12 3.78 8.86
CA ILE A 69 -9.18 3.74 7.73
C ILE A 69 -9.93 3.61 6.41
N GLU A 70 -9.43 4.32 5.40
CA GLU A 70 -9.95 4.24 4.03
C GLU A 70 -9.23 3.18 3.21
N TYR A 71 -7.95 2.95 3.51
CA TYR A 71 -7.12 2.03 2.75
C TYR A 71 -6.36 1.10 3.67
N MET A 72 -6.17 -0.13 3.18
CA MET A 72 -5.33 -1.14 3.82
C MET A 72 -4.25 -1.55 2.82
N TYR A 73 -3.00 -1.45 3.26
CA TYR A 73 -1.85 -1.84 2.44
C TYR A 73 -1.24 -3.11 3.01
N TYR A 74 -0.91 -4.04 2.12
CA TYR A 74 -0.12 -5.22 2.48
C TYR A 74 1.14 -5.20 1.65
N ILE A 75 2.27 -5.34 2.34
CA ILE A 75 3.58 -5.51 1.71
C ILE A 75 3.95 -6.96 1.94
N TRP A 76 3.98 -7.73 0.86
CA TRP A 76 4.11 -9.18 0.93
C TRP A 76 5.49 -9.64 0.49
N GLN A 77 6.02 -10.63 1.18
CA GLN A 77 7.13 -11.42 0.65
C GLN A 77 6.55 -12.67 -0.01
N ASP A 78 6.87 -12.87 -1.28
CA ASP A 78 6.41 -14.04 -2.02
C ASP A 78 7.41 -15.21 -1.81
N PHE A 79 7.04 -16.38 -2.31
CA PHE A 79 7.86 -17.60 -2.20
C PHE A 79 9.22 -17.44 -2.87
N ASP A 80 9.32 -16.65 -3.93
CA ASP A 80 10.59 -16.34 -4.59
C ASP A 80 11.34 -15.19 -3.95
N LYS A 81 10.89 -14.73 -2.76
CA LYS A 81 11.42 -13.60 -2.01
C LYS A 81 11.20 -12.25 -2.69
N GLY A 82 10.41 -12.21 -3.75
CA GLY A 82 9.99 -10.95 -4.35
C GLY A 82 9.01 -10.22 -3.42
N ILE A 83 9.00 -8.90 -3.50
CA ILE A 83 8.12 -8.07 -2.68
C ILE A 83 6.96 -7.57 -3.53
N TRP A 84 5.74 -7.85 -3.06
CA TRP A 84 4.51 -7.46 -3.72
C TRP A 84 3.73 -6.51 -2.83
N ILE A 85 2.93 -5.66 -3.45
CA ILE A 85 2.08 -4.71 -2.74
C ILE A 85 0.64 -4.97 -3.16
N SER A 86 -0.27 -5.06 -2.19
CA SER A 86 -1.69 -5.00 -2.48
C SER A 86 -2.32 -3.85 -1.71
N ILE A 87 -3.32 -3.22 -2.32
CA ILE A 87 -4.02 -2.08 -1.75
C ILE A 87 -5.51 -2.40 -1.77
N PHE A 88 -6.14 -2.25 -0.62
CA PHE A 88 -7.58 -2.43 -0.48
C PHE A 88 -8.24 -1.10 -0.14
N GLU A 89 -9.34 -0.83 -0.81
CA GLU A 89 -10.26 0.22 -0.41
C GLU A 89 -11.25 -0.38 0.58
N MET A 90 -11.34 0.21 1.77
CA MET A 90 -12.04 -0.41 2.89
C MET A 90 -13.52 -0.07 2.87
N ALA A 91 -14.37 -1.11 3.02
CA ALA A 91 -15.82 -0.98 2.94
C ALA A 91 -16.42 -0.06 4.00
N ARG A 92 -15.81 -0.01 5.17
CA ARG A 92 -16.32 0.81 6.27
C ARG A 92 -16.37 2.29 5.99
N TYR A 93 -15.51 2.74 5.09
CA TYR A 93 -15.39 4.16 4.81
C TYR A 93 -16.24 4.61 3.64
N SER A 94 -16.50 3.72 2.71
CA SER A 94 -17.30 4.05 1.53
C SER A 94 -18.71 3.49 1.66
N LEU A 95 -19.71 4.36 1.52
CA LEU A 95 -21.10 3.94 1.53
C LEU A 95 -21.49 3.12 0.29
N GLU A 96 -20.63 3.16 -0.73
CA GLU A 96 -20.86 2.45 -1.98
C GLU A 96 -20.33 1.02 -1.98
N LEU A 97 -19.47 0.69 -1.01
CA LEU A 97 -18.85 -0.63 -0.94
C LEU A 97 -19.52 -1.47 0.13
N GLU A 98 -19.95 -2.66 -0.24
CA GLU A 98 -20.50 -3.63 0.71
C GLU A 98 -19.38 -4.46 1.35
N GLU A 99 -18.25 -4.56 0.69
CA GLU A 99 -17.08 -5.29 1.19
C GLU A 99 -15.80 -4.61 0.74
N ASP A 100 -14.68 -4.97 1.37
CA ASP A 100 -13.39 -4.43 1.01
C ASP A 100 -13.05 -4.80 -0.43
N LYS A 101 -12.49 -3.85 -1.17
CA LYS A 101 -12.17 -4.04 -2.58
C LYS A 101 -10.67 -3.93 -2.80
N CYS A 102 -10.08 -4.98 -3.38
CA CYS A 102 -8.68 -4.93 -3.80
C CYS A 102 -8.56 -4.10 -5.07
N ILE A 103 -7.88 -2.97 -4.99
CA ILE A 103 -7.75 -2.02 -6.10
C ILE A 103 -6.39 -2.09 -6.78
N PHE A 104 -5.42 -2.76 -6.16
CA PHE A 104 -4.10 -2.91 -6.77
C PHE A 104 -3.40 -4.16 -6.25
N VAL A 105 -2.75 -4.87 -7.15
CA VAL A 105 -1.80 -5.94 -6.85
C VAL A 105 -0.64 -5.82 -7.82
N GLY A 106 0.58 -5.75 -7.31
CA GLY A 106 1.75 -5.69 -8.17
C GLY A 106 3.01 -5.35 -7.40
N LYS A 107 4.10 -5.27 -8.15
CA LYS A 107 5.38 -4.82 -7.60
C LYS A 107 5.47 -3.30 -7.65
N ALA A 108 6.53 -2.75 -7.06
CA ALA A 108 6.68 -1.30 -6.92
C ALA A 108 6.65 -0.56 -8.25
N GLU A 109 7.28 -1.10 -9.30
CA GLU A 109 7.29 -0.46 -10.62
C GLU A 109 5.89 -0.32 -11.19
N LYS A 110 5.08 -1.37 -11.05
CA LYS A 110 3.70 -1.35 -11.52
C LYS A 110 2.87 -0.32 -10.77
N LEU A 111 3.11 -0.20 -9.47
CA LEU A 111 2.41 0.78 -8.65
C LEU A 111 2.73 2.20 -9.12
N ILE A 112 4.00 2.50 -9.36
CA ILE A 112 4.41 3.80 -9.87
C ILE A 112 3.77 4.08 -11.22
N ASN A 113 3.76 3.09 -12.11
CA ASN A 113 3.15 3.27 -13.43
C ASN A 113 1.66 3.57 -13.34
N LYS A 114 0.97 2.95 -12.40
CA LYS A 114 -0.48 3.17 -12.26
C LYS A 114 -0.81 4.50 -11.60
N TYR A 115 -0.16 4.84 -10.50
CA TYR A 115 -0.52 6.00 -9.69
C TYR A 115 0.37 7.21 -9.93
N GLY A 116 1.61 7.00 -10.31
CA GLY A 116 2.51 8.11 -10.62
C GLY A 116 2.08 8.90 -11.83
N SER A 117 1.47 8.25 -12.81
CA SER A 117 1.00 8.94 -14.02
C SER A 117 -0.16 9.89 -13.73
N GLN A 118 -0.84 9.74 -12.62
CA GLN A 118 -1.94 10.61 -12.22
C GLN A 118 -1.44 11.93 -11.64
N LEU A 119 -0.17 11.96 -11.25
CA LEU A 119 0.51 13.17 -10.81
C LEU A 119 1.35 13.66 -11.98
N GLU A 120 0.71 14.32 -12.94
CA GLU A 120 1.27 14.63 -14.24
C GLU A 120 2.65 15.26 -14.18
N ASP A 121 2.87 16.17 -13.25
CA ASP A 121 4.13 16.85 -13.06
C ASP A 121 4.86 16.30 -11.86
N SER A 122 4.57 15.06 -11.47
CA SER A 122 5.16 14.46 -10.29
C SER A 122 6.65 14.19 -10.48
N TYR A 123 7.33 14.12 -9.36
CA TYR A 123 8.73 13.72 -9.29
C TYR A 123 8.98 12.39 -10.01
N TYR A 124 8.10 11.41 -9.82
CA TYR A 124 8.26 10.08 -10.38
C TYR A 124 8.21 10.10 -11.91
N LYS A 125 7.29 10.85 -12.46
CA LYS A 125 7.15 10.95 -13.91
C LYS A 125 8.34 11.64 -14.55
N LEU A 126 8.82 12.72 -13.94
CA LEU A 126 9.97 13.45 -14.45
C LEU A 126 11.23 12.60 -14.42
N ASN A 127 11.44 11.86 -13.35
CA ASN A 127 12.61 10.99 -13.24
C ASN A 127 12.57 9.86 -14.26
N THR A 128 11.39 9.33 -14.55
CA THR A 128 11.23 8.29 -15.55
C THR A 128 11.57 8.82 -16.94
N ASN A 129 11.17 10.05 -17.23
CA ASN A 129 11.44 10.67 -18.53
C ASN A 129 12.91 10.98 -18.74
N ASP A 130 13.63 11.33 -17.69
CA ASP A 130 15.04 11.66 -17.78
C ASP A 130 15.88 10.44 -18.15
N ASP A 131 15.44 9.26 -17.83
CA ASP A 131 16.13 8.03 -18.14
C ASP A 131 15.83 7.53 -19.57
N GLY A 132 14.86 8.12 -20.17
CA GLY A 132 14.39 7.70 -21.50
C GLY A 132 15.10 8.36 -22.67
#